data_4164d432d6b7d541e960b66e6203a480
#
_entry.id   4164d432d6b7d541e960b66e6203a480
#
_cell.length_a   1.000
_cell.length_b   1.000
_cell.length_c   1.000
_cell.angle_alpha   90.00
_cell.angle_beta   90.00
_cell.angle_gamma   90.00
#
_symmetry.space_group_name_H-M   'P 1'
#
loop_
_entity.id
_entity.type
_entity.pdbx_description
1 polymer ?
#
loop_
_entity_poly.entity_id
_entity_poly.type
_entity_poly.pdbx_seq_one_letter_code
_entity_poly.pdbx_strand_id
1 'polypeptide(L)'
;SQVTGRASEDVVLFVGTGATSAVAKLVSALGLAGPLPPGWKPNDRPVIFVGPFEHHSNLLPWRESCGEVVTIGENSSGGLDLAELEEQLRRFASRKLKIGSFCAASNVTGGLEDVDRVTATLHRAGALALWDYATAAPYVHV
;
A
#
# COMPACT_ATOMS: atom_id res chain seq x y z
N SER A 1 6.55 19.17 10.27
CA SER A 1 6.00 19.64 8.99
C SER A 1 4.48 19.76 9.10
N GLN A 2 3.90 20.84 8.58
CA GLN A 2 2.43 21.05 8.57
C GLN A 2 1.70 20.08 7.64
N VAL A 3 2.41 19.45 6.72
CA VAL A 3 1.83 18.52 5.74
C VAL A 3 1.68 17.10 6.31
N THR A 4 2.61 16.66 7.12
CA THR A 4 2.63 15.27 7.62
C THR A 4 2.42 15.16 9.14
N GLY A 5 2.44 16.27 9.87
CA GLY A 5 2.31 16.27 11.34
C GLY A 5 3.41 15.54 12.10
N ARG A 6 4.63 15.48 11.59
CA ARG A 6 5.63 14.48 11.93
C ARG A 6 6.94 14.91 12.52
N ALA A 7 7.69 13.92 13.01
CA ALA A 7 9.01 14.07 13.61
C ALA A 7 10.10 14.47 12.60
N SER A 8 11.28 14.86 13.11
CA SER A 8 12.41 15.37 12.33
C SER A 8 13.06 14.38 11.36
N GLU A 9 12.66 13.10 11.42
CA GLU A 9 13.19 12.03 10.56
C GLU A 9 12.40 11.84 9.26
N ASP A 10 11.23 12.49 9.14
CA ASP A 10 10.39 12.37 7.96
C ASP A 10 10.98 13.17 6.79
N VAL A 11 10.88 12.59 5.60
CA VAL A 11 11.39 13.17 4.37
C VAL A 11 10.24 13.41 3.40
N VAL A 12 10.21 14.62 2.82
CA VAL A 12 9.29 14.96 1.72
C VAL A 12 10.07 14.89 0.42
N LEU A 13 9.59 14.03 -0.50
CA LEU A 13 10.16 13.88 -1.85
C LEU A 13 9.13 14.35 -2.88
N PHE A 14 9.53 15.32 -3.70
CA PHE A 14 8.76 15.71 -4.88
C PHE A 14 9.17 14.84 -6.05
N VAL A 15 8.24 14.08 -6.58
CA VAL A 15 8.46 13.18 -7.72
C VAL A 15 7.45 13.48 -8.82
N GLY A 16 7.90 13.43 -10.04
CA GLY A 16 7.27 13.59 -11.35
C GLY A 16 5.74 13.73 -11.41
N THR A 17 5.13 13.16 -12.41
CA THR A 17 3.70 13.36 -12.73
C THR A 17 2.76 12.48 -11.90
N GLY A 18 2.26 12.99 -10.77
CA GLY A 18 1.18 12.37 -9.99
C GLY A 18 1.56 11.11 -9.22
N ALA A 19 0.54 10.45 -8.64
CA ALA A 19 0.68 9.27 -7.79
C ALA A 19 1.37 8.09 -8.50
N THR A 20 1.13 7.90 -9.80
CA THR A 20 1.77 6.83 -10.59
C THR A 20 3.30 6.90 -10.51
N SER A 21 3.86 8.09 -10.70
CA SER A 21 5.32 8.28 -10.62
C SER A 21 5.85 8.10 -9.20
N ALA A 22 5.07 8.48 -8.20
CA ALA A 22 5.44 8.30 -6.80
C ALA A 22 5.49 6.81 -6.43
N VAL A 23 4.49 6.03 -6.78
CA VAL A 23 4.45 4.59 -6.53
C VAL A 23 5.53 3.86 -7.34
N ALA A 24 5.71 4.19 -8.63
CA ALA A 24 6.78 3.62 -9.45
C ALA A 24 8.17 3.91 -8.87
N LYS A 25 8.40 5.13 -8.36
CA LYS A 25 9.64 5.50 -7.68
C LYS A 25 9.86 4.67 -6.42
N LEU A 26 8.80 4.45 -5.65
CA LEU A 26 8.85 3.62 -4.44
C LEU A 26 9.16 2.15 -4.76
N VAL A 27 8.49 1.57 -5.77
CA VAL A 27 8.76 0.21 -6.28
C VAL A 27 10.25 0.08 -6.65
N SER A 28 10.79 1.08 -7.37
CA SER A 28 12.20 1.11 -7.75
C SER A 28 13.12 1.24 -6.54
N ALA A 29 12.82 2.13 -5.59
CA ALA A 29 13.61 2.35 -4.38
C ALA A 29 13.66 1.11 -3.47
N LEU A 30 12.58 0.33 -3.44
CA LEU A 30 12.51 -0.95 -2.73
C LEU A 30 13.22 -2.10 -3.48
N GLY A 31 13.75 -1.85 -4.68
CA GLY A 31 14.40 -2.87 -5.51
C GLY A 31 13.44 -3.88 -6.12
N LEU A 32 12.16 -3.53 -6.26
CA LEU A 32 11.10 -4.43 -6.74
C LEU A 32 10.78 -4.26 -8.22
N ALA A 33 11.39 -3.29 -8.90
CA ALA A 33 11.24 -3.11 -10.34
C ALA A 33 12.00 -4.19 -11.11
N GLY A 34 11.31 -4.86 -12.03
CA GLY A 34 11.92 -5.90 -12.86
C GLY A 34 11.83 -7.32 -12.28
N PRO A 35 12.71 -8.23 -12.70
CA PRO A 35 12.66 -9.63 -12.29
C PRO A 35 13.05 -9.80 -10.82
N LEU A 36 12.73 -10.98 -10.28
CA LEU A 36 13.11 -11.33 -8.92
C LEU A 36 14.64 -11.22 -8.75
N PRO A 37 15.13 -10.60 -7.65
CA PRO A 37 16.56 -10.48 -7.41
C PRO A 37 17.29 -11.84 -7.45
N PRO A 38 18.55 -11.89 -7.93
CA PRO A 38 19.33 -13.11 -7.93
C PRO A 38 19.41 -13.76 -6.55
N GLY A 39 19.20 -15.08 -6.50
CA GLY A 39 19.22 -15.86 -5.26
C GLY A 39 17.89 -15.88 -4.48
N TRP A 40 16.90 -15.11 -4.89
CA TRP A 40 15.54 -15.19 -4.33
C TRP A 40 14.78 -16.36 -4.91
N LYS A 41 14.07 -17.09 -4.06
CA LYS A 41 13.15 -18.16 -4.48
C LYS A 41 11.76 -17.61 -4.72
N PRO A 42 10.88 -18.28 -5.45
CA PRO A 42 9.49 -17.85 -5.63
C PRO A 42 8.76 -17.52 -4.32
N ASN A 43 9.07 -18.27 -3.25
CA ASN A 43 8.49 -18.02 -1.92
C ASN A 43 9.12 -16.83 -1.16
N ASP A 44 10.20 -16.25 -1.68
CA ASP A 44 10.80 -15.03 -1.11
C ASP A 44 10.19 -13.75 -1.71
N ARG A 45 9.33 -13.88 -2.73
CA ARG A 45 8.66 -12.73 -3.36
C ARG A 45 7.98 -11.87 -2.31
N PRO A 46 8.13 -10.54 -2.37
CA PRO A 46 7.31 -9.63 -1.57
C PRO A 46 5.83 -9.86 -1.84
N VAL A 47 5.00 -9.65 -0.84
CA VAL A 47 3.55 -9.62 -1.03
C VAL A 47 3.03 -8.21 -0.82
N ILE A 48 2.18 -7.78 -1.74
CA ILE A 48 1.55 -6.46 -1.74
C ILE A 48 0.04 -6.65 -1.63
N PHE A 49 -0.53 -6.18 -0.51
CA PHE A 49 -1.96 -6.14 -0.29
C PHE A 49 -2.51 -4.82 -0.82
N VAL A 50 -3.54 -4.89 -1.63
CA VAL A 50 -4.21 -3.73 -2.23
C VAL A 50 -5.72 -3.81 -1.97
N GLY A 51 -6.40 -2.68 -1.97
CA GLY A 51 -7.84 -2.63 -1.78
C GLY A 51 -8.63 -3.00 -3.04
N PRO A 52 -9.96 -3.14 -2.92
CA PRO A 52 -10.82 -3.51 -4.03
C PRO A 52 -11.03 -2.36 -5.04
N PHE A 53 -10.84 -1.12 -4.59
CA PHE A 53 -11.13 0.09 -5.37
C PHE A 53 -9.88 0.96 -5.61
N GLU A 54 -8.72 0.31 -5.72
CA GLU A 54 -7.47 1.05 -5.97
C GLU A 54 -7.49 1.73 -7.34
N HIS A 55 -7.05 2.99 -7.35
CA HIS A 55 -6.79 3.66 -8.61
C HIS A 55 -5.64 2.98 -9.35
N HIS A 56 -5.68 2.96 -10.68
CA HIS A 56 -4.63 2.36 -11.51
C HIS A 56 -3.23 2.88 -11.17
N SER A 57 -3.10 4.15 -10.76
CA SER A 57 -1.84 4.75 -10.30
C SER A 57 -1.19 4.01 -9.13
N ASN A 58 -2.02 3.49 -8.22
CA ASN A 58 -1.55 2.71 -7.08
C ASN A 58 -1.44 1.21 -7.41
N LEU A 59 -2.17 0.71 -8.39
CA LEU A 59 -2.25 -0.72 -8.68
C LEU A 59 -1.21 -1.19 -9.70
N LEU A 60 -1.10 -0.48 -10.84
CA LEU A 60 -0.29 -0.95 -11.97
C LEU A 60 1.20 -1.09 -11.64
N PRO A 61 1.85 -0.14 -10.95
CA PRO A 61 3.27 -0.30 -10.63
C PRO A 61 3.57 -1.54 -9.77
N TRP A 62 2.65 -1.93 -8.90
CA TRP A 62 2.79 -3.16 -8.10
C TRP A 62 2.62 -4.41 -8.95
N ARG A 63 1.66 -4.42 -9.89
CA ARG A 63 1.46 -5.54 -10.82
C ARG A 63 2.64 -5.75 -11.76
N GLU A 64 3.34 -4.68 -12.11
CA GLU A 64 4.56 -4.72 -12.94
C GLU A 64 5.82 -5.05 -12.13
N SER A 65 5.73 -5.05 -10.81
CA SER A 65 6.85 -5.38 -9.92
C SER A 65 7.08 -6.89 -9.85
N CYS A 66 8.21 -7.30 -9.25
CA CYS A 66 8.47 -8.72 -8.95
C CYS A 66 7.61 -9.25 -7.79
N GLY A 67 6.80 -8.43 -7.15
CA GLY A 67 5.96 -8.81 -6.02
C GLY A 67 4.74 -9.65 -6.41
N GLU A 68 4.12 -10.26 -5.42
CA GLU A 68 2.85 -10.95 -5.52
C GLU A 68 1.75 -10.02 -5.02
N VAL A 69 0.82 -9.63 -5.90
CA VAL A 69 -0.29 -8.72 -5.54
C VAL A 69 -1.49 -9.53 -5.08
N VAL A 70 -1.98 -9.23 -3.89
CA VAL A 70 -3.18 -9.82 -3.29
C VAL A 70 -4.21 -8.72 -3.10
N THR A 71 -5.36 -8.85 -3.74
CA THR A 71 -6.47 -7.91 -3.55
C THR A 71 -7.30 -8.35 -2.35
N ILE A 72 -7.51 -7.43 -1.42
CA ILE A 72 -8.40 -7.60 -0.27
C ILE A 72 -9.79 -7.13 -0.68
N GLY A 73 -10.81 -7.88 -0.31
CA GLY A 73 -12.18 -7.60 -0.66
C GLY A 73 -12.79 -6.43 0.10
N GLU A 74 -14.06 -6.20 -0.20
CA GLU A 74 -14.91 -5.18 0.39
C GLU A 74 -15.72 -5.79 1.53
N ASN A 75 -15.82 -5.08 2.65
CA ASN A 75 -16.73 -5.43 3.73
C ASN A 75 -18.17 -5.00 3.41
N SER A 76 -19.12 -5.40 4.25
CA SER A 76 -20.54 -5.07 4.09
C SER A 76 -20.89 -3.57 4.15
N SER A 77 -19.95 -2.72 4.57
CA SER A 77 -20.10 -1.27 4.67
C SER A 77 -19.44 -0.52 3.51
N GLY A 78 -18.84 -1.22 2.54
CA GLY A 78 -18.19 -0.63 1.38
C GLY A 78 -16.73 -0.23 1.58
N GLY A 79 -16.13 -0.56 2.72
CA GLY A 79 -14.71 -0.35 3.02
C GLY A 79 -13.89 -1.62 2.90
N LEU A 80 -12.59 -1.52 3.20
CA LEU A 80 -11.67 -2.66 3.20
C LEU A 80 -12.12 -3.77 4.17
N ASP A 81 -12.11 -5.02 3.73
CA ASP A 81 -12.34 -6.16 4.64
C ASP A 81 -11.11 -6.42 5.51
N LEU A 82 -11.16 -5.87 6.72
CA LEU A 82 -10.06 -5.98 7.68
C LEU A 82 -9.85 -7.42 8.18
N ALA A 83 -10.91 -8.23 8.25
CA ALA A 83 -10.81 -9.63 8.66
C ALA A 83 -10.09 -10.46 7.59
N GLU A 84 -10.41 -10.22 6.33
CA GLU A 84 -9.67 -10.82 5.21
C GLU A 84 -8.21 -10.38 5.19
N LEU A 85 -7.94 -9.07 5.39
CA LEU A 85 -6.56 -8.56 5.47
C LEU A 85 -5.76 -9.29 6.57
N GLU A 86 -6.33 -9.45 7.76
CA GLU A 86 -5.68 -10.17 8.86
C GLU A 86 -5.43 -11.65 8.52
N GLU A 87 -6.35 -12.31 7.83
CA GLU A 87 -6.16 -13.69 7.36
C GLU A 87 -5.04 -13.79 6.35
N GLN A 88 -5.01 -12.91 5.35
CA GLN A 88 -3.95 -12.89 4.35
C GLN A 88 -2.58 -12.56 4.97
N LEU A 89 -2.52 -11.63 5.93
CA LEU A 89 -1.29 -11.34 6.67
C LEU A 89 -0.76 -12.56 7.41
N ARG A 90 -1.65 -13.38 8.01
CA ARG A 90 -1.26 -14.68 8.64
C ARG A 90 -0.78 -15.68 7.60
N ARG A 91 -1.48 -15.80 6.46
CA ARG A 91 -1.11 -16.70 5.35
C ARG A 91 0.29 -16.39 4.82
N PHE A 92 0.63 -15.12 4.69
CA PHE A 92 1.93 -14.66 4.20
C PHE A 92 2.92 -14.29 5.31
N ALA A 93 2.72 -14.81 6.54
CA ALA A 93 3.56 -14.45 7.68
C ALA A 93 5.05 -14.75 7.48
N SER A 94 5.38 -15.79 6.70
CA SER A 94 6.77 -16.18 6.38
C SER A 94 7.46 -15.29 5.36
N ARG A 95 6.72 -14.41 4.66
CA ARG A 95 7.30 -13.49 3.67
C ARG A 95 8.10 -12.41 4.36
N LYS A 96 9.33 -12.18 3.87
CA LYS A 96 10.26 -11.19 4.44
C LYS A 96 9.78 -9.75 4.27
N LEU A 97 9.15 -9.46 3.14
CA LEU A 97 8.60 -8.14 2.84
C LEU A 97 7.11 -8.25 2.54
N LYS A 98 6.34 -7.56 3.35
CA LYS A 98 4.89 -7.41 3.23
C LYS A 98 4.57 -5.92 3.16
N ILE A 99 3.72 -5.53 2.23
CA ILE A 99 3.33 -4.14 1.99
C ILE A 99 1.81 -4.08 1.86
N GLY A 100 1.18 -3.19 2.62
CA GLY A 100 -0.19 -2.75 2.34
C GLY A 100 -0.12 -1.44 1.57
N SER A 101 -0.77 -1.35 0.42
CA SER A 101 -0.82 -0.15 -0.41
C SER A 101 -2.27 0.15 -0.73
N PHE A 102 -2.83 1.15 -0.05
CA PHE A 102 -4.26 1.43 -0.06
C PHE A 102 -4.55 2.91 -0.37
N CYS A 103 -5.70 3.16 -1.01
CA CYS A 103 -6.25 4.50 -1.10
C CYS A 103 -6.91 4.90 0.22
N ALA A 104 -6.61 6.11 0.73
CA ALA A 104 -7.24 6.64 1.95
C ALA A 104 -8.71 7.00 1.73
N ALA A 105 -9.11 7.28 0.49
CA ALA A 105 -10.49 7.46 0.08
C ALA A 105 -10.73 6.85 -1.29
N SER A 106 -11.86 6.16 -1.44
CA SER A 106 -12.27 5.63 -2.73
C SER A 106 -12.64 6.78 -3.68
N ASN A 107 -12.02 6.83 -4.84
CA ASN A 107 -12.40 7.76 -5.90
C ASN A 107 -13.74 7.41 -6.59
N VAL A 108 -14.29 6.24 -6.29
CA VAL A 108 -15.56 5.75 -6.85
C VAL A 108 -16.72 6.00 -5.88
N THR A 109 -16.55 5.64 -4.61
CA THR A 109 -17.61 5.73 -3.59
C THR A 109 -17.51 6.97 -2.70
N GLY A 110 -16.32 7.62 -2.64
CA GLY A 110 -16.03 8.71 -1.71
C GLY A 110 -15.89 8.22 -0.25
N GLY A 111 -15.95 6.93 0.00
CA GLY A 111 -15.76 6.36 1.33
C GLY A 111 -14.35 6.56 1.85
N LEU A 112 -14.23 6.94 3.12
CA LEU A 112 -12.94 7.04 3.82
C LEU A 112 -12.61 5.72 4.49
N GLU A 113 -11.35 5.31 4.39
CA GLU A 113 -10.84 4.15 5.11
C GLU A 113 -10.40 4.53 6.53
N ASP A 114 -10.48 3.58 7.44
CA ASP A 114 -9.92 3.71 8.80
C ASP A 114 -8.40 3.49 8.74
N VAL A 115 -7.70 4.55 8.30
CA VAL A 115 -6.25 4.57 8.06
C VAL A 115 -5.48 4.08 9.28
N ASP A 116 -5.85 4.55 10.48
CA ASP A 116 -5.15 4.22 11.72
C ASP A 116 -5.28 2.73 12.05
N ARG A 117 -6.48 2.20 11.94
CA ARG A 117 -6.76 0.79 12.24
C ARG A 117 -6.09 -0.16 11.27
N VAL A 118 -6.16 0.13 9.97
CA VAL A 118 -5.51 -0.66 8.93
C VAL A 118 -3.99 -0.59 9.10
N THR A 119 -3.43 0.59 9.32
CA THR A 119 -1.98 0.78 9.56
C THR A 119 -1.52 0.00 10.78
N ALA A 120 -2.23 0.09 11.91
CA ALA A 120 -1.90 -0.68 13.10
C ALA A 120 -1.93 -2.20 12.86
N THR A 121 -2.88 -2.68 12.05
CA THR A 121 -2.99 -4.09 11.67
C THR A 121 -1.79 -4.55 10.84
N LEU A 122 -1.39 -3.76 9.84
CA LEU A 122 -0.20 -4.02 9.03
C LEU A 122 1.08 -4.04 9.89
N HIS A 123 1.27 -3.03 10.72
CA HIS A 123 2.47 -2.90 11.56
C HIS A 123 2.59 -4.05 12.56
N ARG A 124 1.48 -4.52 13.17
CA ARG A 124 1.49 -5.70 14.05
C ARG A 124 1.97 -6.96 13.33
N ALA A 125 1.71 -7.06 12.03
CA ALA A 125 2.18 -8.17 11.19
C ALA A 125 3.58 -7.95 10.59
N GLY A 126 4.27 -6.85 10.93
CA GLY A 126 5.57 -6.48 10.37
C GLY A 126 5.49 -6.11 8.89
N ALA A 127 4.37 -5.57 8.44
CA ALA A 127 4.16 -5.06 7.09
C ALA A 127 4.33 -3.54 7.04
N LEU A 128 4.76 -3.01 5.89
CA LEU A 128 4.77 -1.58 5.61
C LEU A 128 3.35 -1.14 5.25
N ALA A 129 2.97 0.07 5.66
CA ALA A 129 1.71 0.71 5.28
C ALA A 129 2.00 1.89 4.35
N LEU A 130 1.40 1.88 3.18
CA LEU A 130 1.48 2.94 2.17
C LEU A 130 0.07 3.41 1.85
N TRP A 131 -0.09 4.73 1.80
CA TRP A 131 -1.39 5.34 1.61
C TRP A 131 -1.37 6.32 0.43
N ASP A 132 -2.27 6.09 -0.53
CA ASP A 132 -2.54 7.04 -1.60
C ASP A 132 -3.61 8.03 -1.14
N TYR A 133 -3.20 9.28 -0.92
CA TYR A 133 -4.06 10.37 -0.54
C TYR A 133 -4.46 11.28 -1.72
N ALA A 134 -4.19 10.88 -2.96
CA ALA A 134 -4.46 11.74 -4.12
C ALA A 134 -5.90 12.28 -4.16
N THR A 135 -6.86 11.45 -3.77
CA THR A 135 -8.28 11.82 -3.71
C THR A 135 -8.66 12.49 -2.39
N ALA A 136 -8.01 12.11 -1.29
CA ALA A 136 -8.41 12.50 0.06
C ALA A 136 -7.71 13.76 0.58
N ALA A 137 -6.45 14.00 0.19
CA ALA A 137 -5.59 15.04 0.77
C ALA A 137 -6.20 16.46 0.85
N PRO A 138 -7.03 16.91 -0.11
CA PRO A 138 -7.68 18.22 0.01
C PRO A 138 -8.77 18.30 1.06
N TYR A 139 -9.26 17.18 1.58
CA TYR A 139 -10.47 17.10 2.40
C TYR A 139 -10.25 16.50 3.78
N VAL A 140 -9.09 15.90 4.06
CA VAL A 140 -8.77 15.25 5.33
C VAL A 140 -7.43 15.72 5.88
N HIS A 141 -7.24 15.58 7.19
CA HIS A 141 -5.92 15.75 7.79
C HIS A 141 -5.07 14.51 7.53
N VAL A 142 -3.85 14.76 7.06
CA VAL A 142 -2.85 13.73 6.74
C VAL A 142 -1.78 13.71 7.82
#